data_6d06d819012e34158355ee39aa35d65a
#
_entry.id   6d06d819012e34158355ee39aa35d65a
#
_cell.length_a   1.000
_cell.length_b   1.000
_cell.length_c   1.000
_cell.angle_alpha   90.00
_cell.angle_beta   90.00
_cell.angle_gamma   90.00
#
_symmetry.space_group_name_H-M   'P 1'
#
loop_
_entity.id
_entity.type
_entity.pdbx_description
1 polymer ?
#
loop_
_entity_poly.entity_id
_entity_poly.type
_entity_poly.pdbx_seq_one_letter_code
_entity_poly.pdbx_strand_id
1 'polypeptide(L)'
;MTLVFVLIALAIDLISIDLERFRKFNWFISLYHLSDRRFMNNKYWDGNFGLLGLLAIPILSLSLIIFILGYWSSFAEAILVISILIYCISPKKLLSQFDKYIISIEKEEADASVLAQQLINKEITNNSDDVEVAIMKSFFVGAHKQILAAIFWYFMLGVVGVLLYRLVDKLHDELNNVSNGFSESTSILLNILEWPSTRVFAIGLALAGNLVGAISVLKKSDIFSIETNYSLLTDIGIAALQYSPELNVPNEEKSYWLNQFKFLVIRTLIIWIVIVGIIILSGIN
;
A
#
# COMPACT_ATOMS: atom_id res chain seq x y z
N MET A 1 16.64 -3.77 -16.11
CA MET A 1 16.69 -2.38 -15.59
C MET A 1 15.61 -2.08 -14.55
N THR A 2 14.40 -2.60 -14.68
CA THR A 2 13.24 -2.32 -13.79
C THR A 2 13.49 -2.62 -12.31
N LEU A 3 14.08 -3.78 -11.97
CA LEU A 3 14.37 -4.14 -10.57
C LEU A 3 15.36 -3.16 -9.90
N VAL A 4 16.38 -2.73 -10.65
CA VAL A 4 17.41 -1.80 -10.15
C VAL A 4 16.78 -0.46 -9.74
N PHE A 5 15.82 0.04 -10.51
CA PHE A 5 15.11 1.29 -10.20
C PHE A 5 14.29 1.18 -8.90
N VAL A 6 13.64 0.03 -8.68
CA VAL A 6 12.91 -0.23 -7.42
C VAL A 6 13.88 -0.25 -6.24
N LEU A 7 15.01 -0.98 -6.36
CA LEU A 7 16.01 -1.07 -5.28
C LEU A 7 16.61 0.30 -4.96
N ILE A 8 16.94 1.10 -5.98
CA ILE A 8 17.44 2.47 -5.79
C ILE A 8 16.39 3.33 -5.11
N ALA A 9 15.13 3.27 -5.52
CA ALA A 9 14.05 4.05 -4.93
C ALA A 9 13.82 3.67 -3.45
N LEU A 10 13.82 2.37 -3.12
CA LEU A 10 13.70 1.89 -1.75
C LEU A 10 14.91 2.30 -0.90
N ALA A 11 16.14 2.18 -1.43
CA ALA A 11 17.33 2.58 -0.72
C ALA A 11 17.35 4.10 -0.41
N ILE A 12 17.00 4.91 -1.40
CA ILE A 12 16.91 6.38 -1.21
C ILE A 12 15.84 6.71 -0.16
N ASP A 13 14.67 6.07 -0.17
CA ASP A 13 13.63 6.32 0.82
C ASP A 13 14.09 5.97 2.24
N LEU A 14 14.75 4.84 2.42
CA LEU A 14 15.22 4.40 3.74
C LEU A 14 16.32 5.31 4.31
N ILE A 15 17.21 5.84 3.46
CA ILE A 15 18.35 6.68 3.87
C ILE A 15 17.93 8.15 4.06
N SER A 16 17.01 8.66 3.24
CA SER A 16 16.63 10.08 3.22
C SER A 16 15.86 10.51 4.47
N ILE A 17 16.10 11.72 4.95
CA ILE A 17 15.59 12.16 6.25
C ILE A 17 14.15 12.69 6.17
N ASP A 18 13.69 13.28 5.05
CA ASP A 18 12.36 13.92 5.02
C ASP A 18 11.76 14.05 3.60
N LEU A 19 11.51 12.92 2.94
CA LEU A 19 10.84 12.91 1.63
C LEU A 19 9.32 13.12 1.72
N GLU A 20 8.74 13.07 2.92
CA GLU A 20 7.29 13.19 3.12
C GLU A 20 6.72 14.53 2.68
N ARG A 21 7.52 15.61 2.80
CA ARG A 21 7.10 16.95 2.36
C ARG A 21 6.82 17.03 0.87
N PHE A 22 7.50 16.20 0.07
CA PHE A 22 7.35 16.17 -1.38
C PHE A 22 6.21 15.25 -1.85
N ARG A 23 5.78 14.29 -1.01
CA ARG A 23 4.76 13.26 -1.32
C ARG A 23 3.32 13.76 -1.15
N LYS A 24 3.09 15.03 -1.40
CA LYS A 24 1.76 15.62 -1.31
C LYS A 24 1.04 15.50 -2.65
N PHE A 25 -0.04 14.73 -2.69
CA PHE A 25 -0.90 14.59 -3.86
C PHE A 25 -1.95 15.74 -3.97
N ASN A 26 -1.73 16.85 -3.26
CA ASN A 26 -2.65 18.00 -3.24
C ASN A 26 -2.94 18.55 -4.63
N TRP A 27 -1.96 18.50 -5.54
CA TRP A 27 -2.14 18.93 -6.93
C TRP A 27 -3.25 18.12 -7.63
N PHE A 28 -3.29 16.80 -7.39
CA PHE A 28 -4.29 15.91 -7.98
C PHE A 28 -5.66 16.10 -7.32
N ILE A 29 -5.69 16.22 -6.00
CA ILE A 29 -6.93 16.54 -5.25
C ILE A 29 -7.48 17.91 -5.68
N SER A 30 -6.62 18.91 -5.89
CA SER A 30 -7.04 20.22 -6.42
C SER A 30 -7.60 20.09 -7.86
N LEU A 31 -6.99 19.24 -8.70
CA LEU A 31 -7.50 18.92 -10.04
C LEU A 31 -8.89 18.28 -9.98
N TYR A 32 -9.10 17.34 -9.04
CA TYR A 32 -10.41 16.74 -8.79
C TYR A 32 -11.44 17.83 -8.41
N HIS A 33 -11.18 18.64 -7.39
CA HIS A 33 -12.12 19.67 -6.95
C HIS A 33 -12.41 20.72 -8.05
N LEU A 34 -11.41 21.08 -8.85
CA LEU A 34 -11.60 21.99 -9.98
C LEU A 34 -12.51 21.37 -11.06
N SER A 35 -12.27 20.11 -11.37
CA SER A 35 -13.06 19.37 -12.36
C SER A 35 -14.48 19.13 -11.87
N ASP A 36 -14.62 18.76 -10.59
CA ASP A 36 -15.92 18.54 -9.96
C ASP A 36 -16.78 19.80 -10.01
N ARG A 37 -16.26 20.95 -9.62
CA ARG A 37 -16.97 22.25 -9.72
C ARG A 37 -17.40 22.58 -11.15
N ARG A 38 -16.59 22.21 -12.15
CA ARG A 38 -16.86 22.54 -13.55
C ARG A 38 -17.88 21.60 -14.21
N PHE A 39 -17.87 20.33 -13.81
CA PHE A 39 -18.63 19.27 -14.44
C PHE A 39 -19.76 18.70 -13.56
N MET A 40 -19.98 19.24 -12.36
CA MET A 40 -20.98 18.78 -11.38
C MET A 40 -22.39 18.64 -11.98
N ASN A 41 -22.76 19.46 -12.94
CA ASN A 41 -24.07 19.41 -13.63
C ASN A 41 -24.11 18.40 -14.79
N ASN A 42 -23.02 17.72 -15.10
CA ASN A 42 -22.95 16.77 -16.20
C ASN A 42 -23.26 15.37 -15.69
N LYS A 43 -24.31 14.74 -16.21
CA LYS A 43 -24.74 13.38 -15.85
C LYS A 43 -23.64 12.31 -15.99
N TYR A 44 -22.67 12.53 -16.89
CA TYR A 44 -21.56 11.60 -17.12
C TYR A 44 -20.38 11.82 -16.17
N TRP A 45 -20.38 12.92 -15.41
CA TRP A 45 -19.31 13.22 -14.47
C TRP A 45 -19.42 12.38 -13.20
N ASP A 46 -20.64 12.19 -12.68
CA ASP A 46 -20.87 11.39 -11.47
C ASP A 46 -20.88 9.89 -11.81
N GLY A 47 -19.69 9.30 -11.91
CA GLY A 47 -19.52 7.87 -12.18
C GLY A 47 -18.22 7.51 -12.90
N ASN A 48 -18.19 6.35 -13.53
CA ASN A 48 -17.01 5.75 -14.15
C ASN A 48 -16.36 6.66 -15.22
N PHE A 49 -17.18 7.35 -16.03
CA PHE A 49 -16.63 8.21 -17.10
C PHE A 49 -15.92 9.44 -16.55
N GLY A 50 -16.45 10.07 -15.49
CA GLY A 50 -15.80 11.20 -14.83
C GLY A 50 -14.46 10.76 -14.20
N LEU A 51 -14.45 9.63 -13.52
CA LEU A 51 -13.25 9.06 -12.93
C LEU A 51 -12.18 8.77 -13.98
N LEU A 52 -12.55 8.08 -15.07
CA LEU A 52 -11.61 7.79 -16.16
C LEU A 52 -11.10 9.07 -16.83
N GLY A 53 -11.95 10.07 -17.04
CA GLY A 53 -11.55 11.36 -17.58
C GLY A 53 -10.56 12.11 -16.68
N LEU A 54 -10.79 12.09 -15.35
CA LEU A 54 -9.89 12.70 -14.38
C LEU A 54 -8.52 12.01 -14.36
N LEU A 55 -8.50 10.67 -14.35
CA LEU A 55 -7.26 9.88 -14.32
C LEU A 55 -6.49 9.94 -15.64
N ALA A 56 -7.18 10.08 -16.77
CA ALA A 56 -6.56 10.14 -18.09
C ALA A 56 -5.57 11.30 -18.21
N ILE A 57 -5.89 12.45 -17.63
CA ILE A 57 -5.04 13.66 -17.72
C ILE A 57 -3.61 13.38 -17.19
N PRO A 58 -3.41 13.00 -15.92
CA PRO A 58 -2.06 12.75 -15.39
C PRO A 58 -1.38 11.54 -16.03
N ILE A 59 -2.14 10.50 -16.38
CA ILE A 59 -1.60 9.26 -16.95
C ILE A 59 -1.09 9.52 -18.38
N LEU A 60 -1.88 10.16 -19.22
CA LEU A 60 -1.48 10.47 -20.59
C LEU A 60 -0.33 11.49 -20.61
N SER A 61 -0.35 12.50 -19.73
CA SER A 61 0.75 13.45 -19.63
C SER A 61 2.06 12.78 -19.22
N LEU A 62 2.02 11.87 -18.23
CA LEU A 62 3.20 11.11 -17.84
C LEU A 62 3.70 10.20 -18.96
N SER A 63 2.80 9.48 -19.62
CA SER A 63 3.15 8.59 -20.73
C SER A 63 3.81 9.36 -21.87
N LEU A 64 3.31 10.56 -22.19
CA LEU A 64 3.89 11.43 -23.20
C LEU A 64 5.29 11.92 -22.80
N ILE A 65 5.47 12.33 -21.53
CA ILE A 65 6.77 12.78 -21.01
C ILE A 65 7.80 11.64 -21.08
N ILE A 66 7.43 10.43 -20.68
CA ILE A 66 8.31 9.26 -20.73
C ILE A 66 8.70 8.96 -22.19
N PHE A 67 7.73 8.99 -23.10
CA PHE A 67 7.97 8.75 -24.52
C PHE A 67 8.97 9.78 -25.11
N ILE A 68 8.79 11.05 -24.80
CA ILE A 68 9.68 12.13 -25.26
C ILE A 68 11.09 11.95 -24.67
N LEU A 69 11.18 11.70 -23.35
CA LEU A 69 12.47 11.55 -22.68
C LEU A 69 13.21 10.30 -23.15
N GLY A 70 12.50 9.19 -23.34
CA GLY A 70 13.08 7.94 -23.86
C GLY A 70 13.67 8.11 -25.25
N TYR A 71 13.07 8.98 -26.09
CA TYR A 71 13.62 9.31 -27.40
C TYR A 71 14.89 10.16 -27.31
N TRP A 72 15.00 11.05 -26.33
CA TRP A 72 16.13 11.99 -26.20
C TRP A 72 17.28 11.43 -25.35
N SER A 73 16.96 10.78 -24.23
CA SER A 73 17.98 10.30 -23.30
C SER A 73 17.41 9.24 -22.34
N SER A 74 17.87 8.02 -22.48
CA SER A 74 17.54 6.92 -21.53
C SER A 74 17.94 7.24 -20.09
N PHE A 75 18.95 8.09 -19.90
CA PHE A 75 19.37 8.52 -18.55
C PHE A 75 18.33 9.46 -17.92
N ALA A 76 17.78 10.40 -18.70
CA ALA A 76 16.73 11.32 -18.23
C ALA A 76 15.43 10.55 -17.92
N GLU A 77 15.08 9.56 -18.76
CA GLU A 77 13.97 8.66 -18.49
C GLU A 77 14.17 7.90 -17.16
N ALA A 78 15.35 7.33 -16.93
CA ALA A 78 15.65 6.60 -15.69
C ALA A 78 15.52 7.49 -14.45
N ILE A 79 16.00 8.74 -14.49
CA ILE A 79 15.85 9.69 -13.39
C ILE A 79 14.37 9.97 -13.12
N LEU A 80 13.56 10.19 -14.16
CA LEU A 80 12.13 10.43 -14.02
C LEU A 80 11.43 9.23 -13.38
N VAL A 81 11.71 8.01 -13.86
CA VAL A 81 11.13 6.76 -13.33
C VAL A 81 11.48 6.59 -11.85
N ILE A 82 12.74 6.75 -11.47
CA ILE A 82 13.18 6.66 -10.07
C ILE A 82 12.49 7.74 -9.21
N SER A 83 12.39 8.97 -9.72
CA SER A 83 11.74 10.07 -9.01
C SER A 83 10.26 9.79 -8.73
N ILE A 84 9.53 9.22 -9.69
CA ILE A 84 8.12 8.85 -9.51
C ILE A 84 7.99 7.66 -8.55
N LEU A 85 8.90 6.68 -8.62
CA LEU A 85 8.92 5.58 -7.66
C LEU A 85 9.12 6.09 -6.23
N ILE A 86 10.09 6.97 -6.00
CA ILE A 86 10.32 7.61 -4.70
C ILE A 86 9.09 8.40 -4.25
N TYR A 87 8.42 9.09 -5.17
CA TYR A 87 7.21 9.85 -4.87
C TYR A 87 6.03 8.95 -4.45
N CYS A 88 5.91 7.76 -5.07
CA CYS A 88 4.79 6.85 -4.86
C CYS A 88 5.01 5.81 -3.74
N ILE A 89 6.24 5.40 -3.44
CA ILE A 89 6.55 4.36 -2.45
C ILE A 89 7.05 5.02 -1.16
N SER A 90 6.50 4.65 0.01
CA SER A 90 6.85 5.27 1.29
C SER A 90 7.02 4.26 2.43
N PRO A 91 7.96 3.30 2.34
CA PRO A 91 8.20 2.29 3.36
C PRO A 91 8.64 2.89 4.70
N LYS A 92 9.50 3.91 4.67
CA LYS A 92 10.04 4.54 5.88
C LYS A 92 8.97 5.11 6.80
N LYS A 93 7.96 5.76 6.23
CA LYS A 93 6.86 6.34 7.01
C LYS A 93 6.13 5.28 7.82
N LEU A 94 5.70 4.22 7.14
CA LEU A 94 4.97 3.11 7.76
C LEU A 94 5.81 2.47 8.86
N LEU A 95 7.06 2.09 8.54
CA LEU A 95 7.95 1.43 9.48
C LEU A 95 8.26 2.32 10.69
N SER A 96 8.54 3.61 10.48
CA SER A 96 8.85 4.53 11.58
C SER A 96 7.66 4.80 12.49
N GLN A 97 6.44 4.88 11.96
CA GLN A 97 5.22 5.02 12.76
C GLN A 97 4.97 3.77 13.61
N PHE A 98 5.18 2.60 13.01
CA PHE A 98 5.02 1.33 13.72
C PHE A 98 6.10 1.13 14.79
N ASP A 99 7.37 1.48 14.50
CA ASP A 99 8.45 1.41 15.48
C ASP A 99 8.23 2.36 16.68
N LYS A 100 7.73 3.57 16.44
CA LYS A 100 7.35 4.49 17.53
C LYS A 100 6.29 3.88 18.44
N TYR A 101 5.29 3.23 17.86
CA TYR A 101 4.26 2.55 18.63
C TYR A 101 4.83 1.40 19.46
N ILE A 102 5.69 0.53 18.89
CA ILE A 102 6.35 -0.55 19.62
C ILE A 102 7.14 0.00 20.81
N ILE A 103 7.97 1.02 20.58
CA ILE A 103 8.78 1.65 21.63
C ILE A 103 7.90 2.25 22.75
N SER A 104 6.76 2.87 22.39
CA SER A 104 5.86 3.45 23.38
C SER A 104 5.19 2.40 24.27
N ILE A 105 4.91 1.20 23.74
CA ILE A 105 4.42 0.06 24.54
C ILE A 105 5.50 -0.46 25.48
N GLU A 106 6.73 -0.66 24.97
CA GLU A 106 7.86 -1.15 25.77
C GLU A 106 8.19 -0.24 26.95
N LYS A 107 8.06 1.07 26.76
CA LYS A 107 8.35 2.08 27.79
C LYS A 107 7.13 2.44 28.64
N GLU A 108 5.97 1.83 28.42
CA GLU A 108 4.72 2.16 29.09
C GLU A 108 4.35 3.66 29.02
N GLU A 109 4.67 4.29 27.88
CA GLU A 109 4.41 5.72 27.68
C GLU A 109 2.89 5.97 27.54
N ALA A 110 2.40 7.06 28.13
CA ALA A 110 1.00 7.46 28.05
C ALA A 110 0.52 7.71 26.60
N ASP A 111 1.46 8.00 25.70
CA ASP A 111 1.19 8.29 24.29
C ASP A 111 0.89 7.04 23.43
N ALA A 112 1.06 5.82 23.97
CA ALA A 112 0.82 4.58 23.21
C ALA A 112 -0.61 4.50 22.66
N SER A 113 -1.61 4.94 23.42
CA SER A 113 -3.00 4.98 22.96
C SER A 113 -3.22 5.96 21.80
N VAL A 114 -2.57 7.12 21.85
CA VAL A 114 -2.65 8.14 20.79
C VAL A 114 -1.97 7.63 19.51
N LEU A 115 -0.82 6.98 19.64
CA LEU A 115 -0.12 6.38 18.50
C LEU A 115 -0.92 5.22 17.89
N ALA A 116 -1.58 4.41 18.72
CA ALA A 116 -2.49 3.36 18.26
C ALA A 116 -3.66 3.96 17.44
N GLN A 117 -4.30 5.02 17.94
CA GLN A 117 -5.37 5.72 17.21
C GLN A 117 -4.91 6.26 15.87
N GLN A 118 -3.71 6.83 15.81
CA GLN A 118 -3.14 7.33 14.55
C GLN A 118 -2.86 6.20 13.55
N LEU A 119 -2.43 5.02 14.03
CA LEU A 119 -2.19 3.86 13.17
C LEU A 119 -3.50 3.27 12.63
N ILE A 120 -4.54 3.17 13.44
CA ILE A 120 -5.83 2.56 13.08
C ILE A 120 -6.69 3.54 12.25
N ASN A 121 -6.43 4.85 12.33
CA ASN A 121 -7.22 5.89 11.67
C ASN A 121 -8.72 5.86 12.05
N LYS A 122 -9.07 5.34 13.23
CA LYS A 122 -10.43 5.21 13.78
C LYS A 122 -10.42 5.43 15.29
N GLU A 123 -11.54 5.84 15.85
CA GLU A 123 -11.74 5.84 17.30
C GLU A 123 -11.62 4.40 17.83
N ILE A 124 -10.75 4.20 18.80
CA ILE A 124 -10.55 2.89 19.45
C ILE A 124 -11.76 2.62 20.34
N THR A 125 -12.47 1.55 20.07
CA THR A 125 -13.41 0.97 21.04
C THR A 125 -12.61 0.34 22.18
N ASN A 126 -13.06 0.54 23.42
CA ASN A 126 -12.33 0.18 24.66
C ASN A 126 -12.08 -1.33 24.91
N ASN A 127 -12.30 -2.19 23.92
CA ASN A 127 -12.01 -3.63 24.04
C ASN A 127 -10.56 -3.88 23.59
N SER A 128 -9.70 -4.24 24.52
CA SER A 128 -8.26 -4.44 24.33
C SER A 128 -7.92 -5.46 23.23
N ASP A 129 -8.71 -6.50 23.06
CA ASP A 129 -8.47 -7.56 22.08
C ASP A 129 -8.70 -7.11 20.64
N ASP A 130 -9.67 -6.24 20.43
CA ASP A 130 -9.97 -5.67 19.12
C ASP A 130 -8.89 -4.67 18.65
N VAL A 131 -8.21 -4.01 19.60
CA VAL A 131 -7.20 -2.97 19.31
C VAL A 131 -5.94 -3.57 18.70
N GLU A 132 -5.41 -4.67 19.24
CA GLU A 132 -4.19 -5.31 18.74
C GLU A 132 -4.40 -5.87 17.32
N VAL A 133 -5.50 -6.58 17.12
CA VAL A 133 -5.88 -7.07 15.78
C VAL A 133 -6.10 -5.91 14.80
N ALA A 134 -6.70 -4.81 15.23
CA ALA A 134 -6.89 -3.63 14.43
C ALA A 134 -5.56 -2.97 14.02
N ILE A 135 -4.58 -2.91 14.93
CA ILE A 135 -3.23 -2.40 14.65
C ILE A 135 -2.50 -3.31 13.66
N MET A 136 -2.54 -4.63 13.86
CA MET A 136 -1.96 -5.60 12.94
C MET A 136 -2.57 -5.47 11.53
N LYS A 137 -3.90 -5.41 11.45
CA LYS A 137 -4.62 -5.18 10.20
C LYS A 137 -4.19 -3.89 9.54
N SER A 138 -4.13 -2.79 10.29
CA SER A 138 -3.71 -1.49 9.77
C SER A 138 -2.27 -1.52 9.24
N PHE A 139 -1.38 -2.25 9.90
CA PHE A 139 0.00 -2.42 9.47
C PHE A 139 0.10 -3.24 8.16
N PHE A 140 -0.59 -4.38 8.06
CA PHE A 140 -0.60 -5.17 6.83
C PHE A 140 -1.22 -4.42 5.66
N VAL A 141 -2.35 -3.75 5.88
CA VAL A 141 -3.00 -2.91 4.88
C VAL A 141 -2.08 -1.75 4.47
N GLY A 142 -1.45 -1.10 5.44
CA GLY A 142 -0.47 -0.04 5.20
C GLY A 142 0.73 -0.52 4.39
N ALA A 143 1.30 -1.69 4.72
CA ALA A 143 2.41 -2.29 3.99
C ALA A 143 2.02 -2.66 2.55
N HIS A 144 0.83 -3.24 2.38
CA HIS A 144 0.29 -3.51 1.06
C HIS A 144 0.13 -2.22 0.26
N LYS A 145 -0.62 -1.24 0.76
CA LYS A 145 -0.90 0.01 0.06
C LYS A 145 0.36 0.82 -0.25
N GLN A 146 1.24 1.02 0.75
CA GLN A 146 2.37 1.94 0.62
C GLN A 146 3.58 1.36 -0.09
N ILE A 147 3.71 0.03 -0.15
CA ILE A 147 4.92 -0.62 -0.68
C ILE A 147 4.55 -1.62 -1.77
N LEU A 148 3.83 -2.68 -1.41
CA LEU A 148 3.70 -3.87 -2.25
C LEU A 148 2.82 -3.66 -3.47
N ALA A 149 1.67 -2.99 -3.33
CA ALA A 149 0.80 -2.70 -4.46
C ALA A 149 1.48 -1.76 -5.46
N ALA A 150 2.25 -0.76 -4.98
CA ALA A 150 3.01 0.12 -5.85
C ALA A 150 4.09 -0.65 -6.62
N ILE A 151 4.86 -1.51 -5.93
CA ILE A 151 5.88 -2.36 -6.56
C ILE A 151 5.24 -3.33 -7.55
N PHE A 152 4.11 -3.97 -7.19
CA PHE A 152 3.37 -4.87 -8.07
C PHE A 152 2.95 -4.16 -9.37
N TRP A 153 2.33 -2.99 -9.28
CA TRP A 153 1.89 -2.24 -10.45
C TRP A 153 3.04 -1.70 -11.28
N TYR A 154 4.20 -1.45 -10.66
CA TYR A 154 5.41 -1.12 -11.39
C TYR A 154 5.87 -2.26 -12.29
N PHE A 155 5.87 -3.50 -11.80
CA PHE A 155 6.25 -4.65 -12.62
C PHE A 155 5.22 -5.01 -13.69
N MET A 156 3.93 -4.72 -13.44
CA MET A 156 2.86 -5.00 -14.41
C MET A 156 2.74 -3.95 -15.51
N LEU A 157 2.72 -2.68 -15.16
CA LEU A 157 2.41 -1.56 -16.06
C LEU A 157 3.49 -0.46 -16.07
N GLY A 158 4.64 -0.71 -15.47
CA GLY A 158 5.68 0.29 -15.33
C GLY A 158 5.29 1.43 -14.38
N VAL A 159 5.97 2.56 -14.53
CA VAL A 159 5.77 3.74 -13.67
C VAL A 159 4.37 4.35 -13.82
N VAL A 160 3.72 4.16 -14.96
CA VAL A 160 2.34 4.59 -15.21
C VAL A 160 1.37 3.83 -14.30
N GLY A 161 1.57 2.52 -14.13
CA GLY A 161 0.77 1.68 -13.22
C GLY A 161 0.91 2.09 -11.76
N VAL A 162 2.13 2.44 -11.33
CA VAL A 162 2.37 2.95 -9.97
C VAL A 162 1.62 4.25 -9.73
N LEU A 163 1.72 5.19 -10.67
CA LEU A 163 1.03 6.47 -10.55
C LEU A 163 -0.48 6.27 -10.55
N LEU A 164 -1.02 5.47 -11.46
CA LEU A 164 -2.45 5.15 -11.52
C LEU A 164 -2.95 4.64 -10.17
N TYR A 165 -2.29 3.62 -9.62
CA TYR A 165 -2.68 3.04 -8.33
C TYR A 165 -2.68 4.10 -7.21
N ARG A 166 -1.63 4.92 -7.14
CA ARG A 166 -1.52 5.96 -6.11
C ARG A 166 -2.55 7.06 -6.24
N LEU A 167 -2.87 7.49 -7.46
CA LEU A 167 -3.90 8.50 -7.67
C LEU A 167 -5.28 7.98 -7.23
N VAL A 168 -5.61 6.72 -7.55
CA VAL A 168 -6.87 6.10 -7.13
C VAL A 168 -6.92 5.93 -5.60
N ASP A 169 -5.84 5.45 -4.97
CA ASP A 169 -5.73 5.32 -3.51
C ASP A 169 -5.94 6.67 -2.80
N LYS A 170 -5.29 7.73 -3.27
CA LYS A 170 -5.42 9.07 -2.68
C LYS A 170 -6.79 9.71 -2.92
N LEU A 171 -7.38 9.46 -4.07
CA LEU A 171 -8.73 9.91 -4.36
C LEU A 171 -9.75 9.20 -3.48
N HIS A 172 -9.59 7.91 -3.26
CA HIS A 172 -10.43 7.14 -2.34
C HIS A 172 -10.32 7.66 -0.90
N ASP A 173 -9.11 7.96 -0.43
CA ASP A 173 -8.89 8.55 0.90
C ASP A 173 -9.64 9.89 1.04
N GLU A 174 -9.61 10.76 0.01
CA GLU A 174 -10.31 12.05 -0.01
C GLU A 174 -11.83 11.90 -0.02
N LEU A 175 -12.33 10.90 -0.74
CA LEU A 175 -13.76 10.67 -0.94
C LEU A 175 -14.41 9.76 0.13
N ASN A 176 -13.69 9.35 1.15
CA ASN A 176 -14.14 8.38 2.15
C ASN A 176 -15.44 8.78 2.88
N ASN A 177 -15.72 10.11 2.99
CA ASN A 177 -16.92 10.64 3.62
C ASN A 177 -17.97 11.15 2.62
N VAL A 178 -17.77 10.91 1.32
CA VAL A 178 -18.67 11.36 0.24
C VAL A 178 -19.42 10.15 -0.31
N SER A 179 -20.75 10.26 -0.40
CA SER A 179 -21.62 9.23 -0.96
C SER A 179 -22.21 9.72 -2.28
N ASN A 180 -21.48 9.49 -3.38
CA ASN A 180 -21.94 9.77 -4.74
C ASN A 180 -21.42 8.69 -5.69
N GLY A 181 -21.89 8.69 -6.94
CA GLY A 181 -21.48 7.69 -7.94
C GLY A 181 -19.99 7.75 -8.29
N PHE A 182 -19.37 8.93 -8.14
CA PHE A 182 -17.93 9.10 -8.33
C PHE A 182 -17.12 8.40 -7.24
N SER A 183 -17.52 8.54 -5.97
CA SER A 183 -16.91 7.86 -4.83
C SER A 183 -17.04 6.34 -4.93
N GLU A 184 -18.24 5.87 -5.31
CA GLU A 184 -18.50 4.45 -5.54
C GLU A 184 -17.61 3.87 -6.65
N SER A 185 -17.54 4.58 -7.79
CA SER A 185 -16.66 4.20 -8.91
C SER A 185 -15.19 4.15 -8.52
N THR A 186 -14.73 5.11 -7.67
CA THR A 186 -13.37 5.15 -7.15
C THR A 186 -13.08 3.95 -6.25
N SER A 187 -14.02 3.60 -5.37
CA SER A 187 -13.91 2.44 -4.48
C SER A 187 -13.87 1.12 -5.26
N ILE A 188 -14.72 0.97 -6.27
CA ILE A 188 -14.72 -0.22 -7.14
C ILE A 188 -13.38 -0.34 -7.87
N LEU A 189 -12.88 0.75 -8.47
CA LEU A 189 -11.61 0.74 -9.18
C LEU A 189 -10.44 0.41 -8.25
N LEU A 190 -10.40 1.00 -7.04
CA LEU A 190 -9.37 0.69 -6.06
C LEU A 190 -9.39 -0.79 -5.69
N ASN A 191 -10.55 -1.34 -5.38
CA ASN A 191 -10.71 -2.75 -5.04
C ASN A 191 -10.24 -3.68 -6.16
N ILE A 192 -10.51 -3.33 -7.42
CA ILE A 192 -10.03 -4.08 -8.60
C ILE A 192 -8.49 -4.01 -8.68
N LEU A 193 -7.89 -2.84 -8.48
CA LEU A 193 -6.44 -2.67 -8.50
C LEU A 193 -5.77 -3.39 -7.33
N GLU A 194 -6.39 -3.43 -6.17
CA GLU A 194 -5.85 -4.10 -5.00
C GLU A 194 -6.01 -5.62 -5.04
N TRP A 195 -7.00 -6.13 -5.77
CA TRP A 195 -7.29 -7.56 -5.79
C TRP A 195 -6.09 -8.44 -6.17
N PRO A 196 -5.39 -8.23 -7.30
CA PRO A 196 -4.25 -9.08 -7.66
C PRO A 196 -3.04 -8.87 -6.74
N SER A 197 -2.73 -7.64 -6.38
CA SER A 197 -1.59 -7.33 -5.52
C SER A 197 -1.76 -7.87 -4.10
N THR A 198 -2.99 -7.90 -3.57
CA THR A 198 -3.30 -8.50 -2.27
C THR A 198 -3.03 -10.02 -2.26
N ARG A 199 -3.41 -10.74 -3.33
CA ARG A 199 -3.17 -12.19 -3.43
C ARG A 199 -1.70 -12.51 -3.54
N VAL A 200 -0.98 -11.74 -4.34
CA VAL A 200 0.48 -11.84 -4.43
C VAL A 200 1.12 -11.60 -3.06
N PHE A 201 0.68 -10.57 -2.33
CA PHE A 201 1.19 -10.32 -0.98
C PHE A 201 0.83 -11.44 0.00
N ALA A 202 -0.39 -11.93 -0.02
CA ALA A 202 -0.85 -13.04 0.82
C ALA A 202 0.00 -14.32 0.61
N ILE A 203 0.30 -14.66 -0.64
CA ILE A 203 1.22 -15.76 -0.97
C ILE A 203 2.62 -15.50 -0.40
N GLY A 204 3.11 -14.27 -0.51
CA GLY A 204 4.40 -13.88 0.05
C GLY A 204 4.46 -14.02 1.58
N LEU A 205 3.40 -13.60 2.29
CA LEU A 205 3.28 -13.78 3.74
C LEU A 205 3.29 -15.27 4.13
N ALA A 206 2.59 -16.10 3.37
CA ALA A 206 2.58 -17.55 3.57
C ALA A 206 3.98 -18.17 3.39
N LEU A 207 4.71 -17.75 2.35
CA LEU A 207 6.08 -18.22 2.08
C LEU A 207 7.09 -17.70 3.11
N ALA A 208 6.90 -16.51 3.61
CA ALA A 208 7.78 -15.87 4.61
C ALA A 208 7.59 -16.40 6.03
N GLY A 209 6.43 -17.01 6.33
CA GLY A 209 6.05 -17.55 7.62
C GLY A 209 5.71 -19.03 7.58
N ASN A 210 4.66 -19.43 8.31
CA ASN A 210 4.15 -20.81 8.30
C ASN A 210 3.20 -21.04 7.10
N LEU A 211 3.73 -21.70 6.08
CA LEU A 211 2.97 -22.01 4.86
C LEU A 211 1.74 -22.90 5.14
N VAL A 212 1.87 -23.88 6.03
CA VAL A 212 0.77 -24.83 6.32
C VAL A 212 -0.41 -24.12 7.00
N GLY A 213 -0.11 -23.27 7.99
CA GLY A 213 -1.12 -22.44 8.66
C GLY A 213 -1.81 -21.49 7.69
N ALA A 214 -1.03 -20.79 6.87
CA ALA A 214 -1.53 -19.86 5.88
C ALA A 214 -2.41 -20.52 4.80
N ILE A 215 -2.03 -21.69 4.28
CA ILE A 215 -2.83 -22.46 3.32
C ILE A 215 -4.17 -22.90 3.92
N SER A 216 -4.20 -23.22 5.22
CA SER A 216 -5.45 -23.61 5.88
C SER A 216 -6.46 -22.46 5.91
N VAL A 217 -5.99 -21.23 6.05
CA VAL A 217 -6.80 -20.00 5.97
C VAL A 217 -7.21 -19.73 4.53
N LEU A 218 -6.28 -19.80 3.58
CA LEU A 218 -6.57 -19.59 2.15
C LEU A 218 -7.69 -20.52 1.63
N LYS A 219 -7.70 -21.79 2.08
CA LYS A 219 -8.74 -22.75 1.68
C LYS A 219 -10.12 -22.42 2.23
N LYS A 220 -10.21 -21.72 3.36
CA LYS A 220 -11.46 -21.32 4.02
C LYS A 220 -11.97 -19.97 3.55
N SER A 221 -11.07 -19.12 3.04
CA SER A 221 -11.38 -17.77 2.59
C SER A 221 -11.91 -17.79 1.15
N ASP A 222 -12.82 -16.88 0.85
CA ASP A 222 -13.22 -16.63 -0.55
C ASP A 222 -12.13 -15.81 -1.25
N ILE A 223 -11.19 -16.53 -1.89
CA ILE A 223 -10.03 -15.92 -2.55
C ILE A 223 -10.46 -15.05 -3.74
N PHE A 224 -11.62 -15.30 -4.33
CA PHE A 224 -12.10 -14.57 -5.50
C PHE A 224 -12.91 -13.32 -5.14
N SER A 225 -13.37 -13.18 -3.90
CA SER A 225 -14.10 -12.00 -3.45
C SER A 225 -13.18 -10.78 -3.41
N ILE A 226 -13.64 -9.69 -4.01
CA ILE A 226 -12.95 -8.38 -3.99
C ILE A 226 -13.11 -7.70 -2.63
N GLU A 227 -14.19 -7.97 -1.91
CA GLU A 227 -14.52 -7.34 -0.62
C GLU A 227 -13.63 -7.82 0.53
N THR A 228 -13.00 -9.00 0.38
CA THR A 228 -12.20 -9.64 1.43
C THR A 228 -10.70 -9.30 1.36
N ASN A 229 -10.29 -8.32 0.54
CA ASN A 229 -8.88 -8.01 0.32
C ASN A 229 -8.09 -7.83 1.63
N TYR A 230 -8.58 -7.03 2.55
CA TYR A 230 -7.84 -6.69 3.77
C TYR A 230 -8.00 -7.70 4.91
N SER A 231 -9.16 -8.35 5.03
CA SER A 231 -9.33 -9.44 5.99
C SER A 231 -8.42 -10.61 5.66
N LEU A 232 -8.32 -10.97 4.37
CA LEU A 232 -7.42 -12.01 3.89
C LEU A 232 -5.95 -11.77 4.30
N LEU A 233 -5.45 -10.54 4.16
CA LEU A 233 -4.07 -10.20 4.56
C LEU A 233 -3.84 -10.39 6.05
N THR A 234 -4.80 -9.96 6.87
CA THR A 234 -4.72 -10.06 8.32
C THR A 234 -4.75 -11.53 8.76
N ASP A 235 -5.72 -12.28 8.26
CA ASP A 235 -5.91 -13.67 8.63
C ASP A 235 -4.72 -14.55 8.23
N ILE A 236 -4.17 -14.32 7.03
CA ILE A 236 -2.97 -15.02 6.56
C ILE A 236 -1.74 -14.58 7.35
N GLY A 237 -1.57 -13.29 7.65
CA GLY A 237 -0.45 -12.79 8.45
C GLY A 237 -0.44 -13.39 9.86
N ILE A 238 -1.59 -13.45 10.51
CA ILE A 238 -1.77 -14.07 11.83
C ILE A 238 -1.45 -15.57 11.75
N ALA A 239 -2.01 -16.28 10.76
CA ALA A 239 -1.77 -17.71 10.58
C ALA A 239 -0.32 -18.03 10.21
N ALA A 240 0.33 -17.17 9.42
CA ALA A 240 1.73 -17.33 9.03
C ALA A 240 2.70 -17.22 10.22
N LEU A 241 2.34 -16.47 11.25
CA LEU A 241 3.10 -16.37 12.50
C LEU A 241 2.60 -17.33 13.60
N GLN A 242 1.51 -18.06 13.38
CA GLN A 242 0.83 -18.86 14.39
C GLN A 242 0.47 -18.04 15.65
N TYR A 243 0.19 -16.76 15.43
CA TYR A 243 -0.20 -15.87 16.51
C TYR A 243 -1.60 -16.19 16.98
N SER A 244 -1.77 -16.32 18.30
CA SER A 244 -3.07 -16.46 18.94
C SER A 244 -3.26 -15.25 19.87
N PRO A 245 -4.22 -14.37 19.60
CA PRO A 245 -4.48 -13.25 20.50
C PRO A 245 -4.95 -13.78 21.87
N GLU A 246 -4.15 -13.53 22.89
CA GLU A 246 -4.50 -13.87 24.29
C GLU A 246 -4.88 -12.59 25.03
N LEU A 247 -5.86 -12.73 25.95
CA LEU A 247 -6.30 -11.66 26.83
C LEU A 247 -5.21 -11.33 27.86
N ASN A 248 -4.87 -10.05 28.02
CA ASN A 248 -3.92 -9.54 29.03
C ASN A 248 -2.46 -10.01 28.88
N VAL A 249 -1.94 -10.03 27.66
CA VAL A 249 -0.52 -10.30 27.40
C VAL A 249 0.34 -9.14 27.93
N PRO A 250 1.49 -9.44 28.61
CA PRO A 250 2.46 -8.42 29.02
C PRO A 250 2.96 -7.55 27.86
N ASN A 251 3.29 -6.28 28.13
CA ASN A 251 3.76 -5.34 27.10
C ASN A 251 5.02 -5.81 26.35
N GLU A 252 5.92 -6.52 27.02
CA GLU A 252 7.10 -7.14 26.43
C GLU A 252 6.74 -8.18 25.36
N GLU A 253 5.74 -9.00 25.63
CA GLU A 253 5.27 -10.02 24.70
C GLU A 253 4.51 -9.39 23.53
N LYS A 254 3.72 -8.33 23.79
CA LYS A 254 3.08 -7.53 22.72
C LYS A 254 4.11 -6.93 21.76
N SER A 255 5.14 -6.31 22.29
CA SER A 255 6.21 -5.71 21.46
C SER A 255 6.97 -6.77 20.66
N TYR A 256 7.21 -7.94 21.25
CA TYR A 256 7.80 -9.08 20.55
C TYR A 256 6.96 -9.48 19.33
N TRP A 257 5.65 -9.70 19.50
CA TRP A 257 4.78 -10.10 18.42
C TRP A 257 4.67 -9.02 17.34
N LEU A 258 4.54 -7.75 17.70
CA LEU A 258 4.52 -6.64 16.75
C LEU A 258 5.81 -6.58 15.92
N ASN A 259 6.97 -6.83 16.53
CA ASN A 259 8.23 -6.97 15.81
C ASN A 259 8.22 -8.17 14.86
N GLN A 260 7.64 -9.32 15.24
CA GLN A 260 7.50 -10.48 14.35
C GLN A 260 6.64 -10.15 13.12
N PHE A 261 5.52 -9.40 13.29
CA PHE A 261 4.71 -8.92 12.17
C PHE A 261 5.49 -8.01 11.23
N LYS A 262 6.27 -7.07 11.78
CA LYS A 262 7.15 -6.21 10.99
C LYS A 262 8.17 -7.02 10.19
N PHE A 263 8.85 -7.96 10.82
CA PHE A 263 9.83 -8.82 10.15
C PHE A 263 9.19 -9.74 9.11
N LEU A 264 7.96 -10.20 9.31
CA LEU A 264 7.22 -10.99 8.34
C LEU A 264 7.01 -10.19 7.04
N VAL A 265 6.60 -8.92 7.14
CA VAL A 265 6.44 -8.03 5.98
C VAL A 265 7.77 -7.79 5.28
N ILE A 266 8.86 -7.54 6.01
CA ILE A 266 10.19 -7.32 5.43
C ILE A 266 10.67 -8.59 4.70
N ARG A 267 10.52 -9.77 5.30
CA ARG A 267 10.86 -11.05 4.66
C ARG A 267 10.04 -11.28 3.38
N THR A 268 8.77 -10.95 3.41
CA THR A 268 7.88 -11.02 2.23
C THR A 268 8.38 -10.14 1.10
N LEU A 269 8.79 -8.90 1.40
CA LEU A 269 9.38 -7.98 0.41
C LEU A 269 10.65 -8.57 -0.21
N ILE A 270 11.55 -9.10 0.62
CA ILE A 270 12.79 -9.71 0.16
C ILE A 270 12.49 -10.90 -0.76
N ILE A 271 11.56 -11.79 -0.38
CA ILE A 271 11.17 -12.94 -1.20
C ILE A 271 10.69 -12.48 -2.58
N TRP A 272 9.81 -11.46 -2.64
CA TRP A 272 9.31 -10.98 -3.92
C TRP A 272 10.38 -10.30 -4.76
N ILE A 273 11.30 -9.53 -4.15
CA ILE A 273 12.45 -8.95 -4.86
C ILE A 273 13.31 -10.05 -5.47
N VAL A 274 13.57 -11.13 -4.73
CA VAL A 274 14.36 -12.27 -5.21
C VAL A 274 13.63 -13.00 -6.34
N ILE A 275 12.33 -13.29 -6.20
CA ILE A 275 11.53 -13.97 -7.23
C ILE A 275 11.54 -13.16 -8.52
N VAL A 276 11.27 -11.86 -8.44
CA VAL A 276 11.29 -10.97 -9.61
C VAL A 276 12.68 -10.89 -10.21
N GLY A 277 13.73 -10.86 -9.38
CA GLY A 277 15.11 -10.90 -9.84
C GLY A 277 15.42 -12.17 -10.66
N ILE A 278 14.96 -13.33 -10.19
CA ILE A 278 15.14 -14.61 -10.90
C ILE A 278 14.37 -14.59 -12.24
N ILE A 279 13.12 -14.09 -12.25
CA ILE A 279 12.31 -14.00 -13.48
C ILE A 279 13.00 -13.12 -14.52
N ILE A 280 13.53 -11.96 -14.12
CA ILE A 280 14.23 -11.06 -15.03
C ILE A 280 15.52 -11.70 -15.57
N LEU A 281 16.28 -12.36 -14.71
CA LEU A 281 17.55 -13.04 -15.10
C LEU A 281 17.31 -14.25 -15.99
N SER A 282 16.18 -14.94 -15.86
CA SER A 282 15.80 -16.07 -16.73
C SER A 282 15.38 -15.66 -18.14
N GLY A 283 15.28 -14.36 -18.43
CA GLY A 283 14.91 -13.85 -19.75
C GLY A 283 13.43 -14.04 -20.11
N ILE A 284 12.59 -14.41 -19.14
CA ILE A 284 11.13 -14.46 -19.30
C ILE A 284 10.62 -13.01 -19.15
N ASN A 285 10.64 -12.26 -20.27
CA ASN A 285 10.06 -10.92 -20.36
C ASN A 285 8.75 -10.98 -21.13
#